data_6366d92208a51464c3bc5d199de12ead
#
_entry.id   6366d92208a51464c3bc5d199de12ead
#
_cell.length_a   1.000
_cell.length_b   1.000
_cell.length_c   1.000
_cell.angle_alpha   90.00
_cell.angle_beta   90.00
_cell.angle_gamma   90.00
#
_symmetry.space_group_name_H-M   'P 1'
#
loop_
_entity.id
_entity.type
_entity.pdbx_description
1 polymer ?
#
loop_
_entity_poly.entity_id
_entity_poly.type
_entity_poly.pdbx_seq_one_letter_code
_entity_poly.pdbx_strand_id
1 'polypeptide(L)'
;MGYGQVDHSDREMMALALGQARASLEAGGVPVGAVLAAGSASQGWQLIAAGHNERVQRGDPVAHGEISCLRNAGRRSSYARTTLYTTLSPCQMCSGAILLFQIPRVVVGEAQTFEGDLGFLADRGVQIVLLDDPGCKAVMREFQERYPQLWSEDIGGR
;
A
#
# COMPACT_ATOMS: atom_id res chain seq x y z
N MET A 1 -8.39 -4.19 -18.63
CA MET A 1 -7.91 -4.96 -17.47
C MET A 1 -9.03 -5.04 -16.45
N GLY A 2 -9.39 -6.25 -16.05
CA GLY A 2 -10.41 -6.46 -15.03
C GLY A 2 -9.77 -6.49 -13.64
N TYR A 3 -10.27 -5.69 -12.71
CA TYR A 3 -9.89 -5.79 -11.31
C TYR A 3 -10.67 -6.90 -10.63
N GLY A 4 -10.08 -7.50 -9.59
CA GLY A 4 -10.73 -8.51 -8.76
C GLY A 4 -11.92 -7.94 -7.96
N GLN A 5 -12.76 -8.83 -7.50
CA GLN A 5 -13.92 -8.43 -6.69
C GLN A 5 -13.48 -8.05 -5.28
N VAL A 6 -14.15 -7.02 -4.74
CA VAL A 6 -13.97 -6.55 -3.36
C VAL A 6 -14.75 -7.49 -2.42
N ASP A 7 -14.10 -7.96 -1.36
CA ASP A 7 -14.79 -8.65 -0.27
C ASP A 7 -14.94 -7.74 0.97
N HIS A 8 -15.71 -8.19 1.95
CA HIS A 8 -15.96 -7.41 3.16
C HIS A 8 -14.66 -7.14 3.94
N SER A 9 -13.79 -8.13 4.03
CA SER A 9 -12.50 -8.02 4.73
C SER A 9 -11.56 -7.01 4.08
N ASP A 10 -11.68 -6.77 2.79
CA ASP A 10 -10.83 -5.79 2.08
C ASP A 10 -11.03 -4.39 2.63
N ARG A 11 -12.27 -4.02 2.96
CA ARG A 11 -12.56 -2.71 3.53
C ARG A 11 -12.09 -2.58 4.96
N GLU A 12 -12.18 -3.64 5.75
CA GLU A 12 -11.68 -3.66 7.12
C GLU A 12 -10.15 -3.51 7.14
N MET A 13 -9.45 -4.28 6.33
CA MET A 13 -7.99 -4.20 6.23
C MET A 13 -7.53 -2.86 5.65
N MET A 14 -8.25 -2.31 4.67
CA MET A 14 -7.95 -0.98 4.14
C MET A 14 -8.17 0.11 5.18
N ALA A 15 -9.15 -0.01 6.06
CA ALA A 15 -9.33 0.93 7.17
C ALA A 15 -8.11 0.94 8.11
N LEU A 16 -7.52 -0.22 8.37
CA LEU A 16 -6.27 -0.31 9.15
C LEU A 16 -5.11 0.34 8.40
N ALA A 17 -4.99 0.10 7.09
CA ALA A 17 -3.96 0.73 6.27
C ALA A 17 -4.12 2.26 6.23
N LEU A 18 -5.35 2.76 6.15
CA LEU A 18 -5.64 4.20 6.20
C LEU A 18 -5.26 4.80 7.57
N GLY A 19 -5.48 4.06 8.66
CA GLY A 19 -5.01 4.45 9.99
C GLY A 19 -3.49 4.63 10.03
N GLN A 20 -2.74 3.75 9.40
CA GLN A 20 -1.30 3.87 9.24
C GLN A 20 -0.92 5.11 8.41
N ALA A 21 -1.61 5.37 7.32
CA ALA A 21 -1.39 6.56 6.50
C ALA A 21 -1.58 7.86 7.32
N ARG A 22 -2.63 7.92 8.12
CA ARG A 22 -2.90 9.07 9.00
C ARG A 22 -1.83 9.24 10.07
N ALA A 23 -1.32 8.15 10.63
CA ALA A 23 -0.21 8.19 11.58
C ALA A 23 1.04 8.81 10.94
N SER A 24 1.34 8.48 9.70
CA SER A 24 2.43 9.11 8.97
C SER A 24 2.21 10.62 8.78
N LEU A 25 1.01 11.02 8.36
CA LEU A 25 0.68 12.44 8.18
C LEU A 25 0.82 13.23 9.47
N GLU A 26 0.33 12.70 10.58
CA GLU A 26 0.45 13.32 11.90
C GLU A 26 1.91 13.48 12.34
N ALA A 27 2.78 12.56 11.92
CA ALA A 27 4.22 12.64 12.16
C ALA A 27 4.97 13.52 11.14
N GLY A 28 4.27 14.18 10.24
CA GLY A 28 4.85 15.06 9.22
C GLY A 28 5.34 14.34 7.96
N GLY A 29 4.96 13.09 7.77
CA GLY A 29 5.37 12.26 6.65
C GLY A 29 4.31 12.06 5.59
N VAL A 30 4.67 11.28 4.59
CA VAL A 30 3.80 10.94 3.45
C VAL A 30 2.70 9.96 3.90
N PRO A 31 1.39 10.28 3.70
CA PRO A 31 0.30 9.45 4.21
C PRO A 31 -0.01 8.25 3.31
N VAL A 32 0.93 7.34 3.22
CA VAL A 32 0.74 6.04 2.60
C VAL A 32 0.92 4.97 3.66
N GLY A 33 -0.09 4.16 3.84
CA GLY A 33 -0.10 3.05 4.79
C GLY A 33 -0.31 1.73 4.10
N ALA A 34 0.17 0.66 4.72
CA ALA A 34 0.02 -0.68 4.20
C ALA A 34 -0.21 -1.69 5.31
N VAL A 35 -0.91 -2.76 4.96
CA VAL A 35 -1.20 -3.90 5.83
C VAL A 35 -0.91 -5.18 5.04
N LEU A 36 -0.24 -6.12 5.66
CA LEU A 36 -0.07 -7.47 5.14
C LEU A 36 -0.94 -8.42 5.96
N ALA A 37 -1.78 -9.19 5.29
CA ALA A 37 -2.64 -10.19 5.91
C ALA A 37 -2.46 -11.55 5.25
N ALA A 38 -2.63 -12.61 6.01
CA ALA A 38 -2.62 -13.99 5.52
C ALA A 38 -4.00 -14.62 5.63
N GLY A 39 -4.30 -15.57 4.77
CA GLY A 39 -5.54 -16.32 4.81
C GLY A 39 -6.25 -16.39 3.47
N SER A 40 -7.55 -16.50 3.53
CA SER A 40 -8.42 -16.56 2.36
C SER A 40 -9.83 -16.07 2.72
N ALA A 41 -10.64 -15.80 1.72
CA ALA A 41 -12.04 -15.41 1.92
C ALA A 41 -12.84 -16.49 2.70
N SER A 42 -12.51 -17.78 2.50
CA SER A 42 -13.21 -18.88 3.17
C SER A 42 -12.73 -19.16 4.59
N GLN A 43 -11.46 -18.86 4.90
CA GLN A 43 -10.84 -19.14 6.21
C GLN A 43 -10.67 -17.89 7.08
N GLY A 44 -11.01 -16.73 6.54
CA GLY A 44 -10.74 -15.45 7.17
C GLY A 44 -9.30 -14.97 6.95
N TRP A 45 -9.09 -13.70 7.21
CA TRP A 45 -7.80 -13.04 7.07
C TRP A 45 -7.20 -12.74 8.44
N GLN A 46 -5.91 -13.01 8.60
CA GLN A 46 -5.16 -12.71 9.82
C GLN A 46 -4.14 -11.61 9.51
N LEU A 47 -4.15 -10.56 10.32
CA LEU A 47 -3.16 -9.49 10.25
C LEU A 47 -1.77 -10.03 10.58
N ILE A 48 -0.81 -9.81 9.67
CA ILE A 48 0.60 -10.16 9.88
C ILE A 48 1.38 -8.92 10.32
N ALA A 49 1.25 -7.82 9.59
CA ALA A 49 2.00 -6.61 9.86
C ALA A 49 1.28 -5.40 9.27
N ALA A 50 1.63 -4.23 9.79
CA ALA A 50 1.21 -2.95 9.29
C ALA A 50 2.41 -2.01 9.25
N GLY A 51 2.34 -0.97 8.44
CA GLY A 51 3.37 0.05 8.37
C GLY A 51 2.90 1.25 7.57
N HIS A 52 3.68 2.30 7.61
CA HIS A 52 3.42 3.51 6.85
C HIS A 52 4.72 4.09 6.29
N ASN A 53 4.61 5.01 5.38
CA ASN A 53 5.76 5.73 4.83
C ASN A 53 6.52 6.42 5.97
N GLU A 54 7.81 6.19 6.03
CA GLU A 54 8.72 6.78 7.03
C GLU A 54 9.88 7.53 6.38
N ARG A 55 9.72 7.88 5.11
CA ARG A 55 10.76 8.54 4.32
C ARG A 55 11.19 9.86 4.96
N VAL A 56 10.25 10.68 5.37
CA VAL A 56 10.52 11.96 6.03
C VAL A 56 10.98 11.75 7.47
N GLN A 57 10.28 10.90 8.21
CA GLN A 57 10.54 10.70 9.65
C GLN A 57 11.93 10.12 9.91
N ARG A 58 12.41 9.22 9.04
CA ARG A 58 13.70 8.53 9.19
C ARG A 58 14.80 9.03 8.26
N GLY A 59 14.47 9.90 7.29
CA GLY A 59 15.41 10.27 6.25
C GLY A 59 15.80 9.07 5.38
N ASP A 60 14.88 8.12 5.18
CA ASP A 60 15.11 6.86 4.46
C ASP A 60 14.35 6.87 3.13
N PRO A 61 15.06 6.98 1.98
CA PRO A 61 14.40 7.13 0.68
C PRO A 61 13.63 5.90 0.23
N VAL A 62 13.88 4.74 0.82
CA VAL A 62 13.19 3.50 0.44
C VAL A 62 12.07 3.12 1.41
N ALA A 63 11.87 3.85 2.48
CA ALA A 63 10.87 3.55 3.50
C ALA A 63 9.45 3.95 3.06
N HIS A 64 9.01 3.48 1.90
CA HIS A 64 7.62 3.58 1.47
C HIS A 64 6.71 2.74 2.38
N GLY A 65 5.42 3.00 2.37
CA GLY A 65 4.46 2.31 3.24
C GLY A 65 4.51 0.80 3.09
N GLU A 66 4.54 0.32 1.85
CA GLU A 66 4.62 -1.09 1.53
C GLU A 66 5.92 -1.72 2.04
N ILE A 67 7.06 -1.04 1.83
CA ILE A 67 8.37 -1.51 2.30
C ILE A 67 8.43 -1.54 3.83
N SER A 68 7.94 -0.51 4.49
CA SER A 68 7.88 -0.46 5.96
C SER A 68 7.01 -1.60 6.52
N CYS A 69 5.87 -1.87 5.89
CA CYS A 69 5.01 -2.99 6.25
C CYS A 69 5.74 -4.34 6.10
N LEU A 70 6.41 -4.58 4.98
CA LEU A 70 7.16 -5.81 4.74
C LEU A 70 8.34 -5.94 5.73
N ARG A 71 9.01 -4.86 6.05
CA ARG A 71 10.06 -4.84 7.07
C ARG A 71 9.50 -5.23 8.44
N ASN A 72 8.36 -4.71 8.81
CA ASN A 72 7.69 -5.03 10.07
C ASN A 72 7.18 -6.48 10.12
N ALA A 73 6.81 -7.05 8.97
CA ALA A 73 6.46 -8.47 8.86
C ALA A 73 7.66 -9.38 9.16
N GLY A 74 8.86 -8.90 8.91
CA GLY A 74 10.08 -9.66 9.11
C GLY A 74 10.30 -10.73 8.03
N ARG A 75 11.28 -11.58 8.27
CA ARG A 75 11.63 -12.66 7.34
C ARG A 75 10.54 -13.74 7.35
N ARG A 76 10.05 -14.09 6.18
CA ARG A 76 9.04 -15.13 5.98
C ARG A 76 9.54 -16.14 4.94
N SER A 77 9.22 -17.40 5.14
CA SER A 77 9.56 -18.46 4.18
C SER A 77 8.66 -18.45 2.94
N SER A 78 7.45 -17.89 3.04
CA SER A 78 6.49 -17.83 1.93
C SER A 78 5.49 -16.69 2.12
N TYR A 79 5.11 -16.07 1.01
CA TYR A 79 4.02 -15.09 0.92
C TYR A 79 2.83 -15.61 0.09
N ALA A 80 2.79 -16.91 -0.21
CA ALA A 80 1.84 -17.51 -1.14
C ALA A 80 0.36 -17.34 -0.75
N ARG A 81 0.08 -17.10 0.53
CA ARG A 81 -1.28 -16.92 1.06
C ARG A 81 -1.47 -15.53 1.66
N THR A 82 -0.79 -14.54 1.11
CA THR A 82 -0.89 -13.18 1.64
C THR A 82 -1.62 -12.25 0.68
N THR A 83 -2.18 -11.21 1.24
CA THR A 83 -2.66 -10.02 0.53
C THR A 83 -1.99 -8.80 1.11
N LEU A 84 -1.47 -7.95 0.25
CA LEU A 84 -0.96 -6.63 0.62
C LEU A 84 -2.04 -5.59 0.35
N TYR A 85 -2.38 -4.84 1.38
CA TYR A 85 -3.29 -3.69 1.30
C TYR A 85 -2.45 -2.43 1.33
N THR A 86 -2.61 -1.55 0.36
CA THR A 86 -1.90 -0.28 0.30
C THR A 86 -2.86 0.85 -0.03
N THR A 87 -2.77 1.96 0.71
CA THR A 87 -3.70 3.08 0.54
C THR A 87 -3.54 3.80 -0.79
N LEU A 88 -2.36 3.74 -1.39
CA LEU A 88 -2.04 4.34 -2.69
C LEU A 88 -1.45 3.28 -3.62
N SER A 89 -1.73 3.40 -4.92
CA SER A 89 -1.15 2.53 -5.94
C SER A 89 0.38 2.44 -5.79
N PRO A 90 0.96 1.22 -5.78
CA PRO A 90 2.39 1.05 -5.53
C PRO A 90 3.26 1.58 -6.67
N CYS A 91 4.38 2.19 -6.31
CA CYS A 91 5.40 2.62 -7.26
C CYS A 91 6.19 1.40 -7.80
N GLN A 92 7.11 1.65 -8.73
CA GLN A 92 7.94 0.59 -9.33
C GLN A 92 8.77 -0.17 -8.30
N MET A 93 9.33 0.51 -7.30
CA MET A 93 10.10 -0.14 -6.23
C MET A 93 9.23 -1.09 -5.42
N CYS A 94 8.06 -0.64 -4.99
CA CYS A 94 7.13 -1.46 -4.20
C CYS A 94 6.53 -2.59 -5.06
N SER A 95 6.25 -2.33 -6.32
CA SER A 95 5.81 -3.36 -7.27
C SER A 95 6.88 -4.44 -7.46
N GLY A 96 8.16 -4.04 -7.53
CA GLY A 96 9.27 -4.97 -7.57
C GLY A 96 9.33 -5.86 -6.32
N ALA A 97 9.12 -5.30 -5.15
CA ALA A 97 9.06 -6.07 -3.90
C ALA A 97 7.90 -7.06 -3.89
N ILE A 98 6.72 -6.64 -4.33
CA ILE A 98 5.53 -7.49 -4.46
C ILE A 98 5.85 -8.71 -5.35
N LEU A 99 6.48 -8.48 -6.49
CA LEU A 99 6.85 -9.56 -7.42
C LEU A 99 7.96 -10.45 -6.88
N LEU A 100 8.98 -9.86 -6.25
CA LEU A 100 10.10 -10.61 -5.69
C LEU A 100 9.62 -11.61 -4.63
N PHE A 101 8.73 -11.19 -3.74
CA PHE A 101 8.20 -12.03 -2.69
C PHE A 101 7.01 -12.87 -3.12
N GLN A 102 6.56 -12.73 -4.37
CA GLN A 102 5.45 -13.48 -4.95
C GLN A 102 4.14 -13.30 -4.15
N ILE A 103 3.87 -12.08 -3.73
CA ILE A 103 2.60 -11.73 -3.09
C ILE A 103 1.49 -11.85 -4.16
N PRO A 104 0.51 -12.76 -4.00
CA PRO A 104 -0.40 -13.09 -5.09
C PRO A 104 -1.54 -12.08 -5.27
N ARG A 105 -1.81 -11.25 -4.26
CA ARG A 105 -2.96 -10.35 -4.28
C ARG A 105 -2.61 -9.02 -3.64
N VAL A 106 -3.01 -7.93 -4.30
CA VAL A 106 -2.83 -6.56 -3.80
C VAL A 106 -4.16 -5.81 -3.88
N VAL A 107 -4.56 -5.24 -2.76
CA VAL A 107 -5.74 -4.37 -2.67
C VAL A 107 -5.27 -2.93 -2.54
N VAL A 108 -5.72 -2.08 -3.45
CA VAL A 108 -5.28 -0.70 -3.60
C VAL A 108 -6.41 0.23 -3.18
N GLY A 109 -6.13 1.16 -2.28
CA GLY A 109 -7.09 2.16 -1.81
C GLY A 109 -7.49 3.11 -2.92
N GLU A 110 -6.49 3.73 -3.58
CA GLU A 110 -6.76 4.64 -4.68
C GLU A 110 -5.57 4.70 -5.65
N ALA A 111 -5.84 5.09 -6.89
CA ALA A 111 -4.84 5.24 -7.95
C ALA A 111 -5.02 6.55 -8.74
N GLN A 112 -5.76 7.51 -8.21
CA GLN A 112 -5.94 8.83 -8.84
C GLN A 112 -4.79 9.78 -8.55
N THR A 113 -4.34 9.84 -7.32
CA THR A 113 -3.22 10.69 -6.90
C THR A 113 -1.92 10.27 -7.56
N PHE A 114 -1.72 8.96 -7.67
CA PHE A 114 -0.58 8.34 -8.32
C PHE A 114 -1.06 7.05 -8.99
N GLU A 115 -0.96 7.00 -10.30
CA GLU A 115 -1.50 5.89 -11.07
C GLU A 115 -0.70 4.59 -10.80
N GLY A 116 0.60 4.72 -10.60
CA GLY A 116 1.48 3.57 -10.46
C GLY A 116 1.52 2.73 -11.74
N ASP A 117 1.75 1.43 -11.56
CA ASP A 117 1.79 0.49 -12.68
C ASP A 117 1.03 -0.79 -12.33
N LEU A 118 -0.28 -0.66 -12.11
CA LEU A 118 -1.14 -1.80 -11.77
C LEU A 118 -1.20 -2.83 -12.90
N GLY A 119 -1.12 -2.38 -14.16
CA GLY A 119 -1.04 -3.25 -15.32
C GLY A 119 0.19 -4.14 -15.30
N PHE A 120 1.33 -3.59 -14.91
CA PHE A 120 2.59 -4.33 -14.78
C PHE A 120 2.46 -5.50 -13.78
N LEU A 121 1.81 -5.28 -12.66
CA LEU A 121 1.54 -6.32 -11.67
C LEU A 121 0.54 -7.36 -12.19
N ALA A 122 -0.56 -6.90 -12.77
CA ALA A 122 -1.62 -7.77 -13.30
C ALA A 122 -1.08 -8.68 -14.43
N ASP A 123 -0.26 -8.14 -15.33
CA ASP A 123 0.35 -8.90 -16.42
C ASP A 123 1.30 -10.00 -15.92
N ARG A 124 1.77 -9.88 -14.68
CA ARG A 124 2.65 -10.85 -14.03
C ARG A 124 1.92 -11.76 -13.03
N GLY A 125 0.60 -11.79 -13.10
CA GLY A 125 -0.23 -12.73 -12.36
C GLY A 125 -0.65 -12.27 -10.96
N VAL A 126 -0.38 -11.02 -10.59
CA VAL A 126 -0.87 -10.47 -9.32
C VAL A 126 -2.34 -10.08 -9.47
N GLN A 127 -3.19 -10.57 -8.59
CA GLN A 127 -4.58 -10.15 -8.54
C GLN A 127 -4.68 -8.75 -7.93
N ILE A 128 -5.19 -7.80 -8.70
CA ILE A 128 -5.37 -6.42 -8.25
C ILE A 128 -6.83 -6.17 -7.92
N VAL A 129 -7.07 -5.55 -6.77
CA VAL A 129 -8.40 -5.05 -6.35
C VAL A 129 -8.26 -3.55 -6.10
N LEU A 130 -9.03 -2.73 -6.80
CA LEU A 130 -9.04 -1.28 -6.62
C LEU A 130 -10.32 -0.86 -5.92
N LEU A 131 -10.21 -0.29 -4.73
CA LEU A 131 -11.36 0.12 -3.92
C LEU A 131 -11.90 1.49 -4.29
N ASP A 132 -11.07 2.36 -4.81
CA ASP A 132 -11.40 3.77 -5.06
C ASP A 132 -11.91 4.46 -3.78
N ASP A 133 -11.16 4.27 -2.70
CA ASP A 133 -11.56 4.66 -1.35
C ASP A 133 -11.47 6.19 -1.16
N PRO A 134 -12.57 6.87 -0.77
CA PRO A 134 -12.55 8.32 -0.60
C PRO A 134 -11.67 8.80 0.55
N GLY A 135 -11.48 8.00 1.60
CA GLY A 135 -10.59 8.34 2.72
C GLY A 135 -9.13 8.33 2.29
N CYS A 136 -8.73 7.36 1.48
CA CYS A 136 -7.38 7.29 0.93
C CYS A 136 -7.08 8.48 0.02
N LYS A 137 -8.04 8.88 -0.82
CA LYS A 137 -7.91 10.08 -1.67
C LYS A 137 -7.81 11.35 -0.83
N ALA A 138 -8.65 11.47 0.20
CA ALA A 138 -8.71 12.67 1.04
C ALA A 138 -7.41 12.91 1.79
N VAL A 139 -6.80 11.87 2.36
CA VAL A 139 -5.56 12.01 3.11
C VAL A 139 -4.39 12.42 2.21
N MET A 140 -4.34 11.92 0.98
CA MET A 140 -3.33 12.33 0.00
C MET A 140 -3.54 13.77 -0.47
N ARG A 141 -4.79 14.17 -0.70
CA ARG A 141 -5.11 15.56 -1.06
C ARG A 141 -4.67 16.53 0.01
N GLU A 142 -4.96 16.25 1.27
CA GLU A 142 -4.52 17.05 2.40
C GLU A 142 -2.99 17.19 2.43
N PHE A 143 -2.27 16.11 2.23
CA PHE A 143 -0.81 16.11 2.21
C PHE A 143 -0.26 16.94 1.04
N GLN A 144 -0.80 16.79 -0.16
CA GLN A 144 -0.37 17.53 -1.34
C GLN A 144 -0.59 19.03 -1.17
N GLU A 145 -1.67 19.44 -0.52
CA GLU A 145 -1.96 20.85 -0.23
C GLU A 145 -0.99 21.42 0.81
N ARG A 146 -0.65 20.64 1.83
CA ARG A 146 0.21 21.07 2.93
C ARG A 146 1.70 20.98 2.60
N TYR A 147 2.11 19.93 1.87
CA TYR A 147 3.52 19.61 1.65
C TYR A 147 3.80 19.19 0.19
N PRO A 148 3.53 20.05 -0.79
CA PRO A 148 3.65 19.67 -2.21
C PRO A 148 5.08 19.27 -2.60
N GLN A 149 6.11 19.84 -1.96
CA GLN A 149 7.51 19.53 -2.25
C GLN A 149 7.89 18.14 -1.75
N LEU A 150 7.39 17.73 -0.58
CA LEU A 150 7.65 16.40 -0.05
C LEU A 150 7.01 15.32 -0.91
N TRP A 151 5.82 15.59 -1.45
CA TRP A 151 5.18 14.65 -2.39
C TRP A 151 5.98 14.51 -3.69
N SER A 152 6.39 15.62 -4.29
CA SER A 152 7.21 15.60 -5.50
C SER A 152 8.51 14.81 -5.29
N GLU A 153 9.15 14.99 -4.15
CA GLU A 153 10.35 14.27 -3.76
C GLU A 153 10.12 12.75 -3.65
N ASP A 154 8.99 12.34 -3.06
CA ASP A 154 8.65 10.92 -2.85
C ASP A 154 8.48 10.16 -4.17
N ILE A 155 8.00 10.82 -5.20
CA ILE A 155 7.78 10.23 -6.53
C ILE A 155 8.90 10.55 -7.53
N GLY A 156 10.06 11.01 -7.07
CA GLY A 156 11.21 11.30 -7.91
C GLY A 156 11.09 12.58 -8.74
N GLY A 157 10.32 13.57 -8.29
CA GLY A 157 10.16 14.87 -8.96
C GLY A 157 9.21 14.86 -10.15
N ARG A 158 8.30 13.90 -10.24
CA ARG A 158 7.32 13.75 -11.34
C ARG A 158 6.01 14.48 -11.10
#